data_c9b61d5dc5c81475dd6ef9cbf95a86da
#
_entry.id   c9b61d5dc5c81475dd6ef9cbf95a86da
#
_cell.length_a   1.000
_cell.length_b   1.000
_cell.length_c   1.000
_cell.angle_alpha   90.00
_cell.angle_beta   90.00
_cell.angle_gamma   90.00
#
_symmetry.space_group_name_H-M   'P 1'
#
loop_
_entity.id
_entity.type
_entity.pdbx_description
1 polymer ?
#
loop_
_entity_poly.entity_id
_entity_poly.type
_entity_poly.pdbx_seq_one_letter_code
_entity_poly.pdbx_strand_id
1 'polypeptide(L)'
;ACAYTAFANEGIVTRPFFVTRIEDKNGRVIYSAVPEQKKAINTAYNYVIVDMLKYVAKVIQGKFKSQIAGKTGTTNDYKDGWFIGFTPEIVISTWVGGDQEFIRFNTLPDGQGAVMARPFFEKLLQKIESDNLLGFGKNSVFMKPEEEMIEIDCSKYETTTIENNEEDKIKKSSDFDE
;
A
#
# COMPACT_ATOMS: atom_id res chain seq x y z
N ALA A 1 0.36 -7.32 3.88
CA ALA A 1 -0.75 -6.61 4.53
C ALA A 1 -0.34 -5.98 5.86
N CYS A 2 0.21 -6.72 6.84
CA CYS A 2 0.46 -6.23 8.21
C CYS A 2 1.23 -4.88 8.25
N ALA A 3 2.36 -4.74 7.55
CA ALA A 3 3.11 -3.48 7.53
C ALA A 3 2.29 -2.28 7.03
N TYR A 4 1.36 -2.50 6.10
CA TYR A 4 0.49 -1.44 5.56
C TYR A 4 -0.63 -1.03 6.53
N THR A 5 -0.88 -1.79 7.60
CA THR A 5 -1.80 -1.34 8.65
C THR A 5 -1.29 -0.08 9.36
N ALA A 6 0.03 0.15 9.38
CA ALA A 6 0.60 1.39 9.89
C ALA A 6 0.09 2.60 9.10
N PHE A 7 0.07 2.51 7.75
CA PHE A 7 -0.40 3.61 6.91
C PHE A 7 -1.90 3.87 7.08
N ALA A 8 -2.70 2.82 7.21
CA ALA A 8 -4.14 2.93 7.42
C ALA A 8 -4.50 3.49 8.79
N ASN A 9 -3.68 3.23 9.82
CA ASN A 9 -3.93 3.55 11.22
C ASN A 9 -2.90 4.57 11.76
N GLU A 10 -2.76 5.70 11.09
CA GLU A 10 -2.00 6.88 11.55
C GLU A 10 -0.56 6.60 12.04
N GLY A 11 0.08 5.61 11.48
CA GLY A 11 1.43 5.19 11.83
C GLY A 11 1.50 4.12 12.92
N ILE A 12 0.38 3.54 13.33
CA ILE A 12 0.29 2.50 14.35
C ILE A 12 0.15 1.13 13.69
N VAL A 13 1.09 0.24 13.94
CA VAL A 13 1.03 -1.17 13.54
C VAL A 13 0.37 -1.99 14.64
N THR A 14 -0.55 -2.89 14.24
CA THR A 14 -1.13 -3.89 15.14
C THR A 14 -0.57 -5.26 14.78
N ARG A 15 -0.08 -6.01 15.78
CA ARG A 15 0.36 -7.38 15.57
C ARG A 15 -0.83 -8.23 15.11
N PRO A 16 -0.72 -8.94 13.98
CA PRO A 16 -1.84 -9.73 13.48
C PRO A 16 -2.16 -10.90 14.40
N PHE A 17 -3.44 -11.11 14.64
CA PHE A 17 -3.98 -12.27 15.35
C PHE A 17 -5.28 -12.70 14.65
N PHE A 18 -5.63 -13.98 14.77
CA PHE A 18 -6.80 -14.58 14.12
C PHE A 18 -7.70 -15.34 15.10
N VAL A 19 -7.25 -15.49 16.34
CA VAL A 19 -8.07 -16.01 17.43
C VAL A 19 -8.40 -14.84 18.35
N THR A 20 -9.65 -14.43 18.37
CA THR A 20 -10.11 -13.30 19.19
C THR A 20 -10.54 -13.73 20.57
N ARG A 21 -11.13 -14.93 20.69
CA ARG A 21 -11.69 -15.45 21.95
C ARG A 21 -11.76 -16.97 21.91
N ILE A 22 -11.51 -17.60 23.04
CA ILE A 22 -11.71 -19.03 23.27
C ILE A 22 -12.59 -19.19 24.50
N GLU A 23 -13.63 -20.00 24.37
CA GLU A 23 -14.54 -20.33 25.47
C GLU A 23 -14.58 -21.84 25.69
N ASP A 24 -14.84 -22.25 26.92
CA ASP A 24 -15.15 -23.64 27.23
C ASP A 24 -16.61 -23.97 26.88
N LYS A 25 -16.99 -25.24 27.03
CA LYS A 25 -18.36 -25.72 26.77
C LYS A 25 -19.44 -25.06 27.63
N ASN A 26 -19.09 -24.41 28.71
CA ASN A 26 -20.00 -23.73 29.64
C ASN A 26 -20.06 -22.21 29.38
N GLY A 27 -19.37 -21.69 28.34
CA GLY A 27 -19.30 -20.27 28.00
C GLY A 27 -18.29 -19.49 28.83
N ARG A 28 -17.44 -20.16 29.63
CA ARG A 28 -16.38 -19.49 30.37
C ARG A 28 -15.25 -19.12 29.42
N VAL A 29 -14.87 -17.84 29.41
CA VAL A 29 -13.75 -17.33 28.61
C VAL A 29 -12.42 -17.87 29.14
N ILE A 30 -11.72 -18.64 28.31
CA ILE A 30 -10.37 -19.16 28.59
C ILE A 30 -9.29 -18.21 28.08
N TYR A 31 -9.57 -17.57 26.92
CA TYR A 31 -8.65 -16.64 26.28
C TYR A 31 -9.43 -15.51 25.61
N SER A 32 -8.91 -14.29 25.73
CA SER A 32 -9.38 -13.13 24.97
C SER A 32 -8.16 -12.39 24.45
N ALA A 33 -8.10 -12.17 23.14
CA ALA A 33 -7.00 -11.43 22.52
C ALA A 33 -7.01 -9.96 22.96
N VAL A 34 -5.85 -9.45 23.30
CA VAL A 34 -5.61 -8.02 23.47
C VAL A 34 -4.75 -7.57 22.29
N PRO A 35 -5.22 -6.63 21.45
CA PRO A 35 -4.44 -6.12 20.34
C PRO A 35 -3.13 -5.48 20.82
N GLU A 36 -2.01 -6.03 20.38
CA GLU A 36 -0.69 -5.46 20.64
C GLU A 36 -0.38 -4.42 19.54
N GLN A 37 -0.29 -3.16 19.95
CA GLN A 37 -0.08 -2.02 19.06
C GLN A 37 1.26 -1.34 19.32
N LYS A 38 1.91 -0.88 18.24
CA LYS A 38 3.15 -0.14 18.30
C LYS A 38 3.14 1.02 17.33
N LYS A 39 3.53 2.21 17.80
CA LYS A 39 3.80 3.36 16.92
C LYS A 39 5.05 3.05 16.08
N ALA A 40 4.88 2.92 14.77
CA ALA A 40 5.95 2.61 13.83
C ALA A 40 6.40 3.85 13.04
N ILE A 41 5.47 4.77 12.76
CA ILE A 41 5.72 5.99 11.96
C ILE A 41 5.07 7.17 12.69
N ASN A 42 5.72 8.33 12.68
CA ASN A 42 5.11 9.57 13.15
C ASN A 42 3.85 9.90 12.33
N THR A 43 2.80 10.44 12.95
CA THR A 43 1.50 10.67 12.31
C THR A 43 1.59 11.64 11.14
N ALA A 44 2.36 12.73 11.28
CA ALA A 44 2.52 13.72 10.20
C ALA A 44 3.24 13.11 8.99
N TYR A 45 4.34 12.38 9.20
CA TYR A 45 5.04 11.68 8.11
C TYR A 45 4.18 10.58 7.47
N ASN A 46 3.41 9.85 8.30
CA ASN A 46 2.47 8.85 7.81
C ASN A 46 1.45 9.46 6.86
N TYR A 47 0.86 10.59 7.24
CA TYR A 47 -0.14 11.27 6.40
C TYR A 47 0.42 11.69 5.05
N VAL A 48 1.65 12.20 5.01
CA VAL A 48 2.35 12.55 3.78
C VAL A 48 2.52 11.33 2.86
N ILE A 49 2.97 10.19 3.42
CA ILE A 49 3.12 8.94 2.65
C ILE A 49 1.76 8.46 2.14
N VAL A 50 0.73 8.52 2.97
CA VAL A 50 -0.65 8.16 2.56
C VAL A 50 -1.12 9.04 1.41
N ASP A 51 -0.86 10.34 1.45
CA ASP A 51 -1.25 11.26 0.38
C ASP A 51 -0.57 10.92 -0.95
N MET A 52 0.72 10.56 -0.93
CA MET A 52 1.41 10.01 -2.11
C MET A 52 0.78 8.70 -2.60
N LEU A 53 0.40 7.80 -1.69
CA LEU A 53 -0.22 6.52 -2.04
C LEU A 53 -1.67 6.68 -2.56
N LYS A 54 -2.38 7.73 -2.14
CA LYS A 54 -3.67 8.13 -2.72
C LYS A 54 -3.54 8.52 -4.20
N TYR A 55 -2.44 9.18 -4.56
CA TYR A 55 -2.18 9.51 -5.96
C TYR A 55 -2.09 8.26 -6.85
N VAL A 56 -1.45 7.18 -6.38
CA VAL A 56 -1.41 5.89 -7.09
C VAL A 56 -2.80 5.29 -7.29
N ALA A 57 -3.68 5.42 -6.29
CA ALA A 57 -5.04 4.90 -6.33
C ALA A 57 -6.06 5.84 -7.01
N LYS A 58 -5.65 7.05 -7.40
CA LYS A 58 -6.54 8.07 -7.98
C LYS A 58 -7.38 7.56 -9.16
N VAL A 59 -6.82 6.70 -9.99
CA VAL A 59 -7.49 6.13 -11.18
C VAL A 59 -8.70 5.25 -10.84
N ILE A 60 -8.77 4.74 -9.61
CA ILE A 60 -9.88 3.88 -9.15
C ILE A 60 -10.75 4.54 -8.08
N GLN A 61 -10.35 5.69 -7.54
CA GLN A 61 -11.05 6.35 -6.42
C GLN A 61 -12.54 6.58 -6.70
N GLY A 62 -12.90 6.94 -7.91
CA GLY A 62 -14.31 7.19 -8.29
C GLY A 62 -15.25 5.98 -8.22
N LYS A 63 -14.70 4.76 -8.02
CA LYS A 63 -15.47 3.52 -7.88
C LYS A 63 -15.91 3.25 -6.44
N PHE A 64 -15.43 4.01 -5.47
CA PHE A 64 -15.54 3.74 -4.04
C PHE A 64 -15.99 4.97 -3.26
N LYS A 65 -16.67 4.72 -2.14
CA LYS A 65 -17.15 5.76 -1.24
C LYS A 65 -16.08 6.24 -0.27
N SER A 66 -15.25 5.33 0.19
CA SER A 66 -14.13 5.62 1.09
C SER A 66 -12.92 6.13 0.32
N GLN A 67 -12.07 6.93 0.96
CA GLN A 67 -10.77 7.27 0.41
C GLN A 67 -9.88 6.03 0.32
N ILE A 68 -9.16 5.91 -0.79
CA ILE A 68 -8.28 4.78 -1.05
C ILE A 68 -6.85 5.28 -1.25
N ALA A 69 -5.93 4.53 -0.66
CA ALA A 69 -4.52 4.61 -0.98
C ALA A 69 -4.02 3.23 -1.40
N GLY A 70 -2.95 3.15 -2.17
CA GLY A 70 -2.45 1.86 -2.61
C GLY A 70 -1.11 1.92 -3.33
N LYS A 71 -0.55 0.73 -3.54
CA LYS A 71 0.72 0.54 -4.24
C LYS A 71 0.70 -0.73 -5.07
N THR A 72 1.18 -0.61 -6.29
CA THR A 72 1.44 -1.75 -7.18
C THR A 72 2.82 -2.33 -6.91
N GLY A 73 2.98 -3.62 -7.14
CA GLY A 73 4.25 -4.31 -7.24
C GLY A 73 4.25 -5.17 -8.49
N THR A 74 5.36 -5.19 -9.20
CA THR A 74 5.57 -6.04 -10.37
C THR A 74 6.98 -6.60 -10.26
N THR A 75 7.11 -7.93 -10.35
CA THR A 75 8.42 -8.58 -10.37
C THR A 75 9.05 -8.49 -11.76
N ASN A 76 10.36 -8.66 -11.79
CA ASN A 76 11.10 -8.76 -13.04
C ASN A 76 10.53 -9.90 -13.88
N ASP A 77 10.61 -9.75 -15.21
CA ASP A 77 10.11 -10.74 -16.18
C ASP A 77 8.59 -11.03 -16.09
N TYR A 78 7.82 -10.17 -15.41
CA TYR A 78 6.35 -10.26 -15.35
C TYR A 78 5.83 -11.60 -14.78
N LYS A 79 6.55 -12.18 -13.82
CA LYS A 79 6.23 -13.47 -13.19
C LYS A 79 5.05 -13.35 -12.26
N ASP A 80 4.99 -12.28 -11.50
CA ASP A 80 3.88 -11.99 -10.59
C ASP A 80 3.61 -10.49 -10.42
N GLY A 81 2.44 -10.18 -9.95
CA GLY A 81 2.02 -8.83 -9.64
C GLY A 81 1.32 -8.72 -8.30
N TRP A 82 1.61 -7.65 -7.62
CA TRP A 82 1.02 -7.28 -6.35
C TRP A 82 0.22 -6.00 -6.47
N PHE A 83 -0.85 -5.93 -5.71
CA PHE A 83 -1.49 -4.68 -5.37
C PHE A 83 -1.88 -4.70 -3.88
N ILE A 84 -1.40 -3.72 -3.13
CA ILE A 84 -1.88 -3.47 -1.78
C ILE A 84 -2.65 -2.18 -1.81
N GLY A 85 -3.94 -2.27 -1.52
CA GLY A 85 -4.81 -1.11 -1.39
C GLY A 85 -5.42 -1.07 0.01
N PHE A 86 -5.72 0.12 0.48
CA PHE A 86 -6.29 0.30 1.80
C PHE A 86 -7.16 1.55 1.89
N THR A 87 -8.13 1.48 2.80
CA THR A 87 -8.90 2.59 3.33
C THR A 87 -8.43 2.85 4.77
N PRO A 88 -8.93 3.85 5.49
CA PRO A 88 -8.65 4.00 6.93
C PRO A 88 -9.01 2.79 7.78
N GLU A 89 -9.90 1.90 7.30
CA GLU A 89 -10.45 0.79 8.10
C GLU A 89 -9.98 -0.58 7.64
N ILE A 90 -9.59 -0.74 6.37
CA ILE A 90 -9.30 -2.05 5.77
C ILE A 90 -8.03 -1.99 4.93
N VAL A 91 -7.17 -2.99 5.09
CA VAL A 91 -6.02 -3.24 4.23
C VAL A 91 -6.21 -4.55 3.48
N ILE A 92 -6.15 -4.49 2.16
CA ILE A 92 -6.28 -5.65 1.28
C ILE A 92 -5.00 -5.80 0.47
N SER A 93 -4.38 -6.98 0.55
CA SER A 93 -3.22 -7.35 -0.24
C SER A 93 -3.64 -8.42 -1.25
N THR A 94 -3.40 -8.16 -2.52
CA THR A 94 -3.70 -9.08 -3.62
C THR A 94 -2.43 -9.46 -4.36
N TRP A 95 -2.30 -10.74 -4.65
CA TRP A 95 -1.21 -11.30 -5.42
C TRP A 95 -1.75 -12.18 -6.54
N VAL A 96 -1.13 -12.08 -7.69
CA VAL A 96 -1.39 -12.94 -8.85
C VAL A 96 -0.07 -13.38 -9.42
N GLY A 97 0.12 -14.68 -9.56
CA GLY A 97 1.34 -15.27 -10.10
C GLY A 97 1.21 -16.78 -10.27
N GLY A 98 2.20 -17.38 -10.89
CA GLY A 98 2.32 -18.82 -11.05
C GLY A 98 3.31 -19.43 -10.06
N ASP A 99 3.11 -20.73 -9.73
CA ASP A 99 3.99 -21.47 -8.81
C ASP A 99 5.39 -21.72 -9.40
N GLN A 100 5.53 -21.65 -10.73
CA GLN A 100 6.75 -21.93 -11.43
C GLN A 100 7.27 -20.68 -12.15
N GLU A 101 8.56 -20.47 -12.15
CA GLU A 101 9.20 -19.28 -12.74
C GLU A 101 8.94 -19.08 -14.24
N PHE A 102 8.65 -20.16 -14.98
CA PHE A 102 8.32 -20.07 -16.40
C PHE A 102 6.89 -19.64 -16.68
N ILE A 103 6.00 -19.69 -15.65
CA ILE A 103 4.62 -19.20 -15.76
C ILE A 103 4.66 -17.67 -15.58
N ARG A 104 4.60 -16.97 -16.70
CA ARG A 104 4.68 -15.49 -16.72
C ARG A 104 3.91 -14.93 -17.90
N PHE A 105 3.59 -13.65 -17.80
CA PHE A 105 3.10 -12.91 -18.96
C PHE A 105 4.25 -12.58 -19.92
N ASN A 106 3.92 -12.48 -21.21
CA ASN A 106 4.92 -12.21 -22.24
C ASN A 106 5.18 -10.70 -22.42
N THR A 107 4.29 -9.86 -21.91
CA THR A 107 4.36 -8.41 -22.11
C THR A 107 4.23 -7.66 -20.79
N LEU A 108 4.88 -6.51 -20.70
CA LEU A 108 4.75 -5.62 -19.55
C LEU A 108 3.30 -5.17 -19.31
N PRO A 109 2.52 -4.76 -20.31
CA PRO A 109 1.13 -4.35 -20.10
C PRO A 109 0.28 -5.39 -19.37
N ASP A 110 0.42 -6.67 -19.73
CA ASP A 110 -0.35 -7.75 -19.12
C ASP A 110 0.15 -8.14 -17.73
N GLY A 111 1.47 -8.07 -17.53
CA GLY A 111 2.16 -8.49 -16.31
C GLY A 111 2.26 -7.45 -15.21
N GLN A 112 1.66 -6.27 -15.37
CA GLN A 112 1.67 -5.25 -14.32
C GLN A 112 0.71 -5.59 -13.18
N GLY A 113 1.13 -5.37 -11.94
CA GLY A 113 0.27 -5.51 -10.77
C GLY A 113 -1.01 -4.66 -10.85
N ALA A 114 -0.96 -3.54 -11.58
CA ALA A 114 -2.13 -2.71 -11.86
C ALA A 114 -3.17 -3.41 -12.77
N VAL A 115 -2.76 -4.37 -13.58
CA VAL A 115 -3.63 -5.08 -14.53
C VAL A 115 -4.05 -6.43 -13.95
N MET A 116 -3.12 -7.20 -13.39
CA MET A 116 -3.41 -8.55 -12.93
C MET A 116 -3.92 -8.61 -11.48
N ALA A 117 -3.39 -7.79 -10.54
CA ALA A 117 -3.71 -7.89 -9.13
C ALA A 117 -4.75 -6.84 -8.64
N ARG A 118 -4.67 -5.59 -9.10
CA ARG A 118 -5.59 -4.52 -8.70
C ARG A 118 -7.08 -4.83 -8.94
N PRO A 119 -7.52 -5.48 -10.04
CA PRO A 119 -8.93 -5.79 -10.24
C PRO A 119 -9.54 -6.68 -9.15
N PHE A 120 -8.76 -7.55 -8.53
CA PHE A 120 -9.22 -8.37 -7.41
C PHE A 120 -9.46 -7.52 -6.16
N PHE A 121 -8.55 -6.58 -5.86
CA PHE A 121 -8.76 -5.58 -4.82
C PHE A 121 -10.05 -4.80 -5.06
N GLU A 122 -10.23 -4.26 -6.26
CA GLU A 122 -11.41 -3.46 -6.62
C GLU A 122 -12.71 -4.24 -6.39
N LYS A 123 -12.79 -5.47 -6.90
CA LYS A 123 -13.98 -6.31 -6.73
C LYS A 123 -14.26 -6.67 -5.27
N LEU A 124 -13.22 -6.96 -4.50
CA LEU A 124 -13.37 -7.30 -3.09
C LEU A 124 -13.83 -6.09 -2.28
N LEU A 125 -13.20 -4.93 -2.45
CA LEU A 125 -13.58 -3.72 -1.72
C LEU A 125 -15.00 -3.26 -2.09
N GLN A 126 -15.41 -3.35 -3.38
CA GLN A 126 -16.79 -3.06 -3.78
C GLN A 126 -17.80 -3.97 -3.09
N LYS A 127 -17.50 -5.26 -2.94
CA LYS A 127 -18.37 -6.19 -2.19
C LYS A 127 -18.45 -5.79 -0.72
N ILE A 128 -17.32 -5.47 -0.09
CA ILE A 128 -17.27 -5.04 1.32
C ILE A 128 -18.10 -3.76 1.52
N GLU A 129 -17.93 -2.74 0.67
CA GLU A 129 -18.68 -1.49 0.77
C GLU A 129 -20.19 -1.64 0.49
N SER A 130 -20.57 -2.66 -0.29
CA SER A 130 -21.97 -2.97 -0.59
C SER A 130 -22.66 -3.80 0.50
N ASP A 131 -21.89 -4.49 1.32
CA ASP A 131 -22.43 -5.34 2.39
C ASP A 131 -22.72 -4.53 3.66
N ASN A 132 -24.01 -4.36 3.94
CA ASN A 132 -24.46 -3.60 5.10
C ASN A 132 -24.21 -4.33 6.45
N LEU A 133 -23.98 -5.64 6.42
CA LEU A 133 -23.75 -6.45 7.63
C LEU A 133 -22.33 -6.31 8.15
N LEU A 134 -21.37 -6.05 7.26
CA LEU A 134 -19.96 -5.93 7.66
C LEU A 134 -19.64 -4.62 8.39
N GLY A 135 -20.44 -3.58 8.21
CA GLY A 135 -20.26 -2.30 8.90
C GLY A 135 -19.04 -1.46 8.48
N PHE A 136 -18.25 -1.94 7.52
CA PHE A 136 -17.04 -1.27 7.03
C PHE A 136 -17.29 -0.32 5.87
N GLY A 137 -16.43 0.68 5.74
CA GLY A 137 -16.16 1.34 4.47
C GLY A 137 -17.24 2.28 3.96
N LYS A 138 -18.00 2.94 4.84
CA LYS A 138 -18.95 3.95 4.36
C LYS A 138 -18.39 5.36 4.58
N ASN A 139 -17.74 5.90 3.54
CA ASN A 139 -17.21 7.27 3.52
C ASN A 139 -16.04 7.51 4.49
N SER A 140 -15.21 6.50 4.76
CA SER A 140 -14.04 6.70 5.60
C SER A 140 -12.98 7.56 4.89
N VAL A 141 -12.39 8.49 5.64
CA VAL A 141 -11.41 9.49 5.15
C VAL A 141 -10.15 9.40 6.00
N PHE A 142 -8.99 9.51 5.38
CA PHE A 142 -7.74 9.59 6.11
C PHE A 142 -7.69 10.93 6.86
N MET A 143 -7.54 10.85 8.18
CA MET A 143 -7.52 12.04 9.04
C MET A 143 -6.23 12.83 8.82
N LYS A 144 -6.39 14.12 8.57
CA LYS A 144 -5.27 15.04 8.52
C LYS A 144 -4.83 15.35 9.94
N PRO A 145 -3.54 15.16 10.30
CA PRO A 145 -3.07 15.49 11.64
C PRO A 145 -3.16 17.00 11.91
N GLU A 146 -3.33 17.36 13.18
CA GLU A 146 -3.29 18.75 13.63
C GLU A 146 -1.86 19.28 13.75
N GLU A 147 -0.87 18.40 13.81
CA GLU A 147 0.55 18.73 13.87
C GLU A 147 0.99 19.48 12.61
N GLU A 148 1.99 20.35 12.75
CA GLU A 148 2.62 21.04 11.62
C GLU A 148 3.18 20.01 10.62
N MET A 149 2.64 20.05 9.43
CA MET A 149 3.02 19.11 8.37
C MET A 149 4.23 19.65 7.63
N ILE A 150 5.08 18.72 7.19
CA ILE A 150 6.12 19.05 6.20
C ILE A 150 5.40 19.41 4.91
N GLU A 151 5.54 20.65 4.49
CA GLU A 151 5.06 21.09 3.18
C GLU A 151 5.91 20.42 2.09
N ILE A 152 5.28 19.53 1.33
CA ILE A 152 5.90 18.99 0.11
C ILE A 152 5.58 19.96 -1.01
N ASP A 153 6.40 21.00 -1.11
CA ASP A 153 6.36 21.88 -2.25
C ASP A 153 7.32 21.34 -3.33
N CYS A 154 6.76 20.56 -4.27
CA CYS A 154 7.52 20.01 -5.38
C CYS A 154 8.11 21.09 -6.28
N SER A 155 7.57 22.32 -6.27
CA SER A 155 8.11 23.42 -7.07
C SER A 155 9.49 23.86 -6.58
N LYS A 156 9.82 23.65 -5.31
CA LYS A 156 11.16 23.90 -4.76
C LYS A 156 12.22 22.91 -5.25
N TYR A 157 11.77 21.82 -5.88
CA TYR A 157 12.64 20.78 -6.46
C TYR A 157 12.58 20.78 -7.99
N GLU A 158 11.98 21.79 -8.61
CA GLU A 158 12.12 22.00 -10.04
C GLU A 158 13.60 22.26 -10.37
N THR A 159 14.18 21.18 -10.82
CA THR A 159 15.34 21.08 -11.71
C THR A 159 16.31 22.23 -11.63
N THR A 160 17.32 22.12 -10.81
CA THR A 160 18.64 22.43 -11.31
C THR A 160 18.82 21.55 -12.54
N THR A 161 18.59 22.11 -13.70
CA THR A 161 19.04 21.54 -14.98
C THR A 161 20.49 21.14 -14.73
N ILE A 162 20.74 19.82 -14.71
CA ILE A 162 22.11 19.32 -14.73
C ILE A 162 22.62 19.82 -16.05
N GLU A 163 23.33 20.96 -16.04
CA GLU A 163 24.20 21.35 -17.12
C GLU A 163 25.17 20.16 -17.23
N ASN A 164 24.96 19.39 -18.30
CA ASN A 164 25.84 18.31 -18.68
C ASN A 164 27.21 18.95 -18.99
N ASN A 165 28.04 19.11 -17.99
CA ASN A 165 29.43 19.33 -18.19
C ASN A 165 29.99 18.07 -18.84
N GLU A 166 30.33 18.19 -20.10
CA GLU A 166 30.94 17.11 -20.90
C GLU A 166 32.27 16.61 -20.29
N GLU A 167 32.82 17.30 -19.30
CA GLU A 167 34.04 16.92 -18.59
C GLU A 167 33.89 15.72 -17.65
N ASP A 168 32.67 15.41 -17.18
CA ASP A 168 32.44 14.24 -16.32
C ASP A 168 32.27 12.90 -17.07
N LYS A 169 32.14 12.92 -18.39
CA LYS A 169 32.07 11.72 -19.22
C LYS A 169 33.42 11.04 -19.46
N ILE A 170 34.51 11.75 -19.26
CA ILE A 170 35.86 11.23 -19.56
C ILE A 170 36.45 10.45 -18.37
N LYS A 171 36.00 10.69 -17.15
CA LYS A 171 36.51 10.00 -15.95
C LYS A 171 35.89 8.64 -15.65
N LYS A 172 34.80 8.24 -16.34
CA LYS A 172 34.14 6.94 -16.10
C LYS A 172 34.56 5.83 -17.07
N SER A 173 35.43 6.08 -18.02
CA SER A 173 35.90 5.06 -18.96
C SER A 173 37.31 4.52 -18.70
N SER A 174 38.00 4.98 -17.64
CA SER A 174 39.36 4.56 -17.35
C SER A 174 39.54 3.64 -16.15
N ASP A 175 38.45 3.27 -15.44
CA ASP A 175 38.52 2.43 -14.22
C ASP A 175 38.04 0.99 -14.40
N PHE A 176 37.94 0.50 -15.63
CA PHE A 176 37.56 -0.91 -15.89
C PHE A 176 38.51 -1.59 -16.89
N ASP A 177 39.84 -1.43 -16.71
CA ASP A 177 40.85 -2.30 -17.31
C ASP A 177 42.00 -2.50 -16.31
N GLU A 178 41.80 -3.47 -15.41
CA GLU A 178 42.84 -4.29 -14.77
C GLU A 178 42.17 -5.55 -14.14
#